data_293c74da5b799ac0a0eac5843aca32c9
#
_entry.id   293c74da5b799ac0a0eac5843aca32c9
#
_cell.length_a   1.000
_cell.length_b   1.000
_cell.length_c   1.000
_cell.angle_alpha   90.00
_cell.angle_beta   90.00
_cell.angle_gamma   90.00
#
_symmetry.space_group_name_H-M   'P 1'
#
loop_
_entity.id
_entity.type
_entity.pdbx_description
1 polymer ?
#
loop_
_entity_poly.entity_id
_entity_poly.type
_entity_poly.pdbx_seq_one_letter_code
_entity_poly.pdbx_strand_id
1 'polypeptide(L)'
;MSAAGSPVIPDNEGGMQPPKKIVRGSHRVMAASGRVPNRLVFGRRMLSTSGGANESASVRFSPLLAPVVRAVRKYHPDEDIQVLQRAFEIANKYHEGQKRKSGDPYITHPVAVTAILAEMGATGPVLAAGLLHDTVEDTEYTMEELTEEFGEEVAYLVDGVTKLDKMTYGEHASIETIRKLVLSMSKDIRVLLIKLADRLHNARTWRFVAAGSAARKAEETLKIYAPLAHRLGLNTIKWELEDLSFAAMSPEIYAEIVRMVGERTPKLEKFLDESRSKITERLDSVGLEATVTGRPKHYYSIHQKMKTKGRSFDEINDILAVRIMVETDEQCYTVLGHILSLWPAMPGRFKDYIKNPKNNNYQSLHLTVYGPGNLPLEIQIRTYKMHEEAEYGVAAHWRYKAASRGEKITQQKHEPGAHTSAMNVGILQSIAEISNSNPESDKFYESLAETLDTDEIVVLTPDGEAIALPAGSTPVDFAYAIHSEVGDRTVGAKVNGRLVPLHTVLP
;
A
#
# COMPACT_ATOMS: atom_id res chain seq x y z
N MET A 1 29.51 29.91 -64.00
CA MET A 1 28.80 30.97 -64.80
C MET A 1 27.54 31.29 -64.03
N SER A 2 27.50 32.50 -63.59
CA SER A 2 26.45 33.50 -63.43
C SER A 2 25.48 33.21 -62.25
N ALA A 3 25.56 33.84 -61.13
CA ALA A 3 25.47 35.27 -60.74
C ALA A 3 24.02 35.72 -60.52
N ALA A 4 23.82 36.20 -59.27
CA ALA A 4 22.99 37.32 -58.79
C ALA A 4 21.52 37.01 -58.52
N GLY A 5 20.94 37.47 -57.45
CA GLY A 5 20.89 38.74 -56.84
C GLY A 5 20.07 38.74 -55.54
N SER A 6 20.52 39.45 -54.57
CA SER A 6 19.79 39.86 -53.34
C SER A 6 18.85 41.01 -53.65
N PRO A 7 17.70 41.14 -53.03
CA PRO A 7 16.97 42.40 -52.95
C PRO A 7 17.17 43.12 -51.62
N VAL A 8 17.30 44.39 -51.74
CA VAL A 8 17.52 45.50 -50.85
C VAL A 8 16.38 45.71 -49.90
N ILE A 9 16.72 46.00 -48.61
CA ILE A 9 15.82 46.44 -47.54
C ILE A 9 15.72 47.98 -47.59
N PRO A 10 14.55 48.61 -47.51
CA PRO A 10 14.46 50.06 -47.25
C PRO A 10 14.39 50.30 -45.72
N ASP A 11 15.25 51.22 -45.27
CA ASP A 11 15.24 51.84 -43.96
C ASP A 11 13.91 52.57 -43.72
N ASN A 12 13.34 52.39 -42.53
CA ASN A 12 12.31 53.28 -42.00
C ASN A 12 12.62 53.62 -40.54
N GLU A 13 13.12 54.84 -40.36
CA GLU A 13 13.30 55.48 -39.06
C GLU A 13 11.91 55.77 -38.44
N GLY A 14 11.62 55.18 -37.31
CA GLY A 14 10.46 55.49 -36.49
C GLY A 14 10.80 55.37 -35.00
N GLY A 15 10.90 56.54 -34.36
CA GLY A 15 11.39 56.79 -33.01
C GLY A 15 10.74 55.89 -31.94
N MET A 16 11.57 55.22 -31.17
CA MET A 16 11.19 54.40 -30.03
C MET A 16 11.11 55.26 -28.77
N GLN A 17 9.91 55.44 -28.22
CA GLN A 17 9.71 55.91 -26.86
C GLN A 17 10.04 54.81 -25.86
N PRO A 18 10.64 55.09 -24.68
CA PRO A 18 10.97 54.06 -23.72
C PRO A 18 9.71 53.50 -23.03
N PRO A 19 9.67 52.19 -22.71
CA PRO A 19 8.51 51.58 -22.09
C PRO A 19 8.33 52.07 -20.65
N LYS A 20 7.08 52.42 -20.32
CA LYS A 20 6.63 52.78 -18.97
C LYS A 20 6.89 51.64 -18.00
N LYS A 21 7.46 51.98 -16.83
CA LYS A 21 7.64 51.07 -15.67
C LYS A 21 6.32 50.39 -15.33
N ILE A 22 6.26 49.07 -15.57
CA ILE A 22 5.20 48.22 -15.04
C ILE A 22 5.49 48.01 -13.57
N VAL A 23 4.59 48.50 -12.74
CA VAL A 23 4.53 48.26 -11.30
C VAL A 23 4.40 46.77 -11.08
N ARG A 24 5.37 46.13 -10.42
CA ARG A 24 5.31 44.75 -9.97
C ARG A 24 4.17 44.61 -8.96
N GLY A 25 3.01 44.20 -9.42
CA GLY A 25 1.99 43.65 -8.58
C GLY A 25 2.53 42.35 -7.98
N SER A 26 2.64 42.32 -6.67
CA SER A 26 2.97 41.14 -5.91
C SER A 26 1.85 40.09 -6.12
N HIS A 27 2.00 39.23 -7.10
CA HIS A 27 1.23 38.00 -7.13
C HIS A 27 1.74 37.12 -5.98
N ARG A 28 1.04 37.19 -4.86
CA ARG A 28 1.02 36.11 -3.89
C ARG A 28 0.59 34.85 -4.66
N VAL A 29 1.56 34.02 -4.98
CA VAL A 29 1.31 32.63 -5.34
C VAL A 29 0.64 32.04 -4.11
N MET A 30 -0.68 31.93 -4.15
CA MET A 30 -1.39 31.03 -3.25
C MET A 30 -0.88 29.65 -3.62
N ALA A 31 -0.02 29.10 -2.77
CA ALA A 31 0.28 27.69 -2.79
C ALA A 31 -1.07 26.98 -2.66
N ALA A 32 -1.51 26.37 -3.76
CA ALA A 32 -2.61 25.44 -3.74
C ALA A 32 -2.17 24.31 -2.81
N SER A 33 -2.62 24.41 -1.54
CA SER A 33 -2.50 23.33 -0.59
C SER A 33 -3.41 22.22 -1.10
N GLY A 34 -2.85 21.38 -1.97
CA GLY A 34 -3.44 20.11 -2.34
C GLY A 34 -3.58 19.30 -1.05
N ARG A 35 -4.73 19.42 -0.40
CA ARG A 35 -5.09 18.52 0.67
C ARG A 35 -5.22 17.14 0.05
N VAL A 36 -4.20 16.30 0.22
CA VAL A 36 -4.38 14.86 0.20
C VAL A 36 -5.60 14.60 1.08
N PRO A 37 -6.66 13.94 0.60
CA PRO A 37 -7.81 13.64 1.47
C PRO A 37 -7.31 12.73 2.58
N ASN A 38 -6.98 13.35 3.70
CA ASN A 38 -6.54 12.72 4.92
C ASN A 38 -7.76 12.01 5.50
N ARG A 39 -7.92 10.72 5.25
CA ARG A 39 -8.96 9.90 5.91
C ARG A 39 -8.75 9.78 7.42
N LEU A 40 -7.71 10.44 7.96
CA LEU A 40 -7.47 10.63 9.39
C LEU A 40 -7.43 12.14 9.70
N VAL A 41 -8.59 12.81 9.54
CA VAL A 41 -8.77 14.12 10.16
C VAL A 41 -8.94 13.89 11.65
N PHE A 42 -7.89 14.20 12.42
CA PHE A 42 -8.00 14.39 13.87
C PHE A 42 -8.96 15.57 14.13
N GLY A 43 -10.26 15.27 14.23
CA GLY A 43 -11.26 16.23 14.61
C GLY A 43 -11.02 16.70 16.04
N ARG A 44 -10.54 17.94 16.22
CA ARG A 44 -10.70 18.65 17.48
C ARG A 44 -12.18 18.84 17.76
N ARG A 45 -12.75 17.91 18.50
CA ARG A 45 -14.00 18.12 19.19
C ARG A 45 -13.73 17.97 20.69
N MET A 46 -13.59 19.13 21.36
CA MET A 46 -13.65 19.17 22.82
C MET A 46 -15.04 18.64 23.23
N LEU A 47 -15.08 17.50 23.88
CA LEU A 47 -16.24 17.02 24.59
C LEU A 47 -16.10 17.49 26.03
N SER A 48 -17.00 18.37 26.44
CA SER A 48 -17.25 18.69 27.84
C SER A 48 -17.81 17.44 28.55
N THR A 49 -17.09 16.97 29.56
CA THR A 49 -17.55 15.89 30.44
C THR A 49 -18.28 16.50 31.65
N SER A 50 -19.54 16.20 31.80
CA SER A 50 -20.24 16.30 33.09
C SER A 50 -20.70 14.91 33.52
N GLY A 51 -20.20 14.48 34.66
CA GLY A 51 -20.92 13.71 35.65
C GLY A 51 -20.78 12.20 35.67
N GLY A 52 -20.27 11.68 36.81
CA GLY A 52 -20.57 10.34 37.31
C GLY A 52 -19.35 9.56 37.84
N ALA A 53 -19.10 9.68 39.14
CA ALA A 53 -18.03 8.98 39.84
C ALA A 53 -18.26 7.47 39.91
N ASN A 54 -17.23 6.70 39.49
CA ASN A 54 -16.86 5.45 40.11
C ASN A 54 -15.34 5.29 39.96
N GLU A 55 -14.60 5.64 41.02
CA GLU A 55 -13.16 5.55 41.13
C GLU A 55 -12.72 4.12 41.43
N SER A 56 -12.54 3.31 40.39
CA SER A 56 -11.46 2.33 40.37
C SER A 56 -10.29 3.04 39.68
N ALA A 57 -9.07 2.94 40.22
CA ALA A 57 -7.88 3.66 39.77
C ALA A 57 -7.68 3.50 38.24
N SER A 58 -8.28 4.38 37.50
CA SER A 58 -8.15 4.41 36.04
C SER A 58 -6.77 4.95 35.72
N VAL A 59 -5.88 4.10 35.23
CA VAL A 59 -4.62 4.51 34.62
C VAL A 59 -4.92 5.62 33.60
N ARG A 60 -4.50 6.83 33.88
CA ARG A 60 -4.70 7.97 32.97
C ARG A 60 -3.70 7.85 31.83
N PHE A 61 -4.15 7.33 30.70
CA PHE A 61 -3.33 7.28 29.48
C PHE A 61 -3.02 8.67 28.97
N SER A 62 -1.80 8.82 28.40
CA SER A 62 -1.45 10.04 27.69
C SER A 62 -2.48 10.31 26.57
N PRO A 63 -2.99 11.55 26.43
CA PRO A 63 -3.87 11.91 25.31
C PRO A 63 -3.28 11.59 23.93
N LEU A 64 -1.96 11.57 23.80
CA LEU A 64 -1.26 11.20 22.57
C LEU A 64 -1.49 9.73 22.17
N LEU A 65 -1.64 8.83 23.14
CA LEU A 65 -1.94 7.42 22.91
C LEU A 65 -3.41 7.13 22.54
N ALA A 66 -4.30 8.12 22.68
CA ALA A 66 -5.74 7.88 22.44
C ALA A 66 -6.07 7.24 21.06
N PRO A 67 -5.40 7.56 19.95
CA PRO A 67 -5.61 6.87 18.68
C PRO A 67 -5.19 5.40 18.73
N VAL A 68 -4.04 5.11 19.34
CA VAL A 68 -3.51 3.74 19.49
C VAL A 68 -4.47 2.91 20.33
N VAL A 69 -4.83 3.39 21.53
CA VAL A 69 -5.75 2.72 22.45
C VAL A 69 -7.10 2.45 21.79
N ARG A 70 -7.62 3.40 21.01
CA ARG A 70 -8.89 3.23 20.29
C ARG A 70 -8.79 2.11 19.23
N ALA A 71 -7.71 2.07 18.47
CA ALA A 71 -7.49 1.04 17.45
C ALA A 71 -7.30 -0.33 18.14
N VAL A 72 -6.50 -0.41 19.21
CA VAL A 72 -6.32 -1.65 19.98
C VAL A 72 -7.66 -2.16 20.53
N ARG A 73 -8.44 -1.31 21.19
CA ARG A 73 -9.74 -1.70 21.76
C ARG A 73 -10.77 -2.14 20.71
N LYS A 74 -10.64 -1.67 19.48
CA LYS A 74 -11.49 -2.09 18.37
C LYS A 74 -11.23 -3.54 17.95
N TYR A 75 -9.98 -3.97 17.95
CA TYR A 75 -9.58 -5.30 17.45
C TYR A 75 -9.21 -6.27 18.57
N HIS A 76 -8.73 -5.76 19.70
CA HIS A 76 -8.27 -6.52 20.87
C HIS A 76 -8.81 -5.88 22.16
N PRO A 77 -10.11 -6.03 22.45
CA PRO A 77 -10.73 -5.35 23.59
C PRO A 77 -10.11 -5.73 24.95
N ASP A 78 -9.58 -6.96 25.08
CA ASP A 78 -9.00 -7.50 26.29
C ASP A 78 -7.48 -7.34 26.40
N GLU A 79 -6.83 -6.66 25.41
CA GLU A 79 -5.38 -6.47 25.38
C GLU A 79 -4.91 -5.60 26.56
N ASP A 80 -3.80 -5.98 27.20
CA ASP A 80 -3.19 -5.17 28.25
C ASP A 80 -2.49 -3.95 27.64
N ILE A 81 -3.09 -2.80 27.85
CA ILE A 81 -2.58 -1.52 27.35
C ILE A 81 -1.58 -0.85 28.31
N GLN A 82 -1.30 -1.42 29.49
CA GLN A 82 -0.32 -0.86 30.43
C GLN A 82 1.10 -0.94 29.86
N VAL A 83 1.41 -2.01 29.13
CA VAL A 83 2.70 -2.14 28.42
C VAL A 83 2.90 -0.99 27.43
N LEU A 84 1.85 -0.58 26.73
CA LEU A 84 1.92 0.53 25.77
C LEU A 84 2.12 1.87 26.47
N GLN A 85 1.47 2.08 27.62
CA GLN A 85 1.69 3.28 28.42
C GLN A 85 3.14 3.37 28.90
N ARG A 86 3.70 2.26 29.42
CA ARG A 86 5.09 2.20 29.87
C ARG A 86 6.08 2.44 28.72
N ALA A 87 5.87 1.81 27.55
CA ALA A 87 6.69 2.02 26.36
C ALA A 87 6.65 3.48 25.90
N PHE A 88 5.47 4.10 25.94
CA PHE A 88 5.32 5.53 25.64
C PHE A 88 6.05 6.41 26.63
N GLU A 89 5.97 6.15 27.93
CA GLU A 89 6.64 6.95 28.96
C GLU A 89 8.16 6.92 28.78
N ILE A 90 8.73 5.76 28.50
CA ILE A 90 10.16 5.60 28.20
C ILE A 90 10.54 6.34 26.91
N ALA A 91 9.85 6.07 25.81
CA ALA A 91 10.12 6.76 24.56
C ALA A 91 10.00 8.29 24.71
N ASN A 92 8.96 8.77 25.42
CA ASN A 92 8.78 10.21 25.64
C ASN A 92 9.87 10.81 26.52
N LYS A 93 10.31 10.10 27.56
CA LYS A 93 11.41 10.52 28.44
C LYS A 93 12.72 10.68 27.68
N TYR A 94 13.11 9.65 26.92
CA TYR A 94 14.40 9.64 26.24
C TYR A 94 14.45 10.54 25.00
N HIS A 95 13.32 10.81 24.35
CA HIS A 95 13.19 11.78 23.26
C HIS A 95 12.84 13.21 23.75
N GLU A 96 12.90 13.48 25.06
CA GLU A 96 12.57 14.80 25.59
C GLU A 96 13.44 15.90 24.97
N GLY A 97 12.82 16.98 24.52
CA GLY A 97 13.51 18.09 23.85
C GLY A 97 13.81 17.87 22.37
N GLN A 98 13.77 16.65 21.87
CA GLN A 98 13.95 16.37 20.44
C GLN A 98 12.72 16.80 19.62
N LYS A 99 12.97 17.30 18.40
CA LYS A 99 11.91 17.76 17.48
C LYS A 99 12.09 17.18 16.10
N ARG A 100 10.97 16.89 15.47
CA ARG A 100 10.90 16.53 14.04
C ARG A 100 11.16 17.75 13.16
N LYS A 101 11.45 17.54 11.87
CA LYS A 101 11.60 18.64 10.88
C LYS A 101 10.32 19.47 10.72
N SER A 102 9.17 18.96 11.12
CA SER A 102 7.89 19.70 11.19
C SER A 102 7.82 20.68 12.37
N GLY A 103 8.74 20.58 13.34
CA GLY A 103 8.73 21.32 14.60
C GLY A 103 7.97 20.63 15.74
N ASP A 104 7.26 19.54 15.47
CA ASP A 104 6.53 18.76 16.47
C ASP A 104 7.50 18.00 17.40
N PRO A 105 7.12 17.70 18.66
CA PRO A 105 7.89 16.82 19.53
C PRO A 105 8.16 15.46 18.85
N TYR A 106 9.36 14.91 19.04
CA TYR A 106 9.77 13.67 18.36
C TYR A 106 8.83 12.49 18.66
N ILE A 107 8.34 12.37 19.89
CA ILE A 107 7.43 11.32 20.35
C ILE A 107 6.17 11.17 19.48
N THR A 108 5.77 12.21 18.75
CA THR A 108 4.63 12.13 17.83
C THR A 108 4.86 11.13 16.69
N HIS A 109 6.14 10.87 16.34
CA HIS A 109 6.49 9.88 15.32
C HIS A 109 6.27 8.44 15.77
N PRO A 110 6.89 7.94 16.84
CA PRO A 110 6.64 6.56 17.31
C PRO A 110 5.16 6.30 17.62
N VAL A 111 4.46 7.29 18.19
CA VAL A 111 3.01 7.18 18.42
C VAL A 111 2.24 7.01 17.10
N ALA A 112 2.59 7.76 16.06
CA ALA A 112 1.93 7.64 14.76
C ALA A 112 2.24 6.30 14.06
N VAL A 113 3.49 5.82 14.15
CA VAL A 113 3.89 4.49 13.66
C VAL A 113 3.08 3.40 14.38
N THR A 114 3.00 3.49 15.70
CA THR A 114 2.23 2.53 16.51
C THR A 114 0.73 2.60 16.20
N ALA A 115 0.18 3.77 15.90
CA ALA A 115 -1.22 3.89 15.48
C ALA A 115 -1.48 3.18 14.14
N ILE A 116 -0.56 3.26 13.19
CA ILE A 116 -0.64 2.51 11.93
C ILE A 116 -0.64 1.00 12.20
N LEU A 117 0.28 0.52 13.04
CA LEU A 117 0.36 -0.89 13.43
C LEU A 117 -0.92 -1.37 14.16
N ALA A 118 -1.45 -0.55 15.07
CA ALA A 118 -2.68 -0.86 15.79
C ALA A 118 -3.90 -0.93 14.85
N GLU A 119 -3.97 -0.08 13.84
CA GLU A 119 -5.00 -0.16 12.80
C GLU A 119 -4.87 -1.41 11.91
N MET A 120 -3.66 -1.95 11.77
CA MET A 120 -3.42 -3.26 11.15
C MET A 120 -3.82 -4.44 12.05
N GLY A 121 -4.18 -4.19 13.31
CA GLY A 121 -4.54 -5.21 14.29
C GLY A 121 -3.37 -5.83 15.04
N ALA A 122 -2.20 -5.16 15.05
CA ALA A 122 -1.04 -5.63 15.80
C ALA A 122 -1.29 -5.70 17.31
N THR A 123 -0.59 -6.61 18.01
CA THR A 123 -0.69 -6.86 19.45
C THR A 123 0.48 -6.25 20.23
N GLY A 124 0.43 -6.34 21.55
CA GLY A 124 1.31 -5.70 22.52
C GLY A 124 2.80 -5.66 22.16
N PRO A 125 3.49 -6.79 21.90
CA PRO A 125 4.93 -6.76 21.58
C PRO A 125 5.27 -5.93 20.34
N VAL A 126 4.48 -6.01 19.27
CA VAL A 126 4.69 -5.25 18.04
C VAL A 126 4.42 -3.75 18.26
N LEU A 127 3.38 -3.43 19.04
CA LEU A 127 3.02 -2.05 19.36
C LEU A 127 4.05 -1.42 20.31
N ALA A 128 4.55 -2.16 21.30
CA ALA A 128 5.63 -1.70 22.17
C ALA A 128 6.91 -1.46 21.38
N ALA A 129 7.28 -2.39 20.48
CA ALA A 129 8.40 -2.20 19.57
C ALA A 129 8.21 -0.99 18.64
N GLY A 130 6.98 -0.74 18.17
CA GLY A 130 6.65 0.46 17.38
C GLY A 130 6.81 1.77 18.16
N LEU A 131 6.58 1.79 19.48
CA LEU A 131 6.84 2.96 20.34
C LEU A 131 8.33 3.16 20.62
N LEU A 132 9.12 2.09 20.68
CA LEU A 132 10.51 2.09 21.12
C LEU A 132 11.53 1.99 19.98
N HIS A 133 11.10 1.85 18.72
CA HIS A 133 11.97 1.48 17.59
C HIS A 133 13.15 2.44 17.37
N ASP A 134 12.94 3.75 17.57
CA ASP A 134 13.99 4.77 17.44
C ASP A 134 14.71 5.05 18.78
N THR A 135 14.16 4.58 19.91
CA THR A 135 14.66 4.99 21.24
C THR A 135 16.07 4.50 21.48
N VAL A 136 16.38 3.25 21.10
CA VAL A 136 17.72 2.67 21.26
C VAL A 136 18.73 3.26 20.26
N GLU A 137 18.27 3.69 19.08
CA GLU A 137 19.15 4.23 18.03
C GLU A 137 19.50 5.70 18.27
N ASP A 138 18.48 6.49 18.63
CA ASP A 138 18.58 7.96 18.67
C ASP A 138 18.79 8.53 20.08
N THR A 139 18.91 7.68 21.13
CA THR A 139 19.06 8.09 22.51
C THR A 139 20.07 7.26 23.30
N GLU A 140 20.23 7.56 24.57
CA GLU A 140 21.11 6.82 25.49
C GLU A 140 20.48 5.53 26.06
N TYR A 141 19.21 5.25 25.73
CA TYR A 141 18.52 4.02 26.18
C TYR A 141 19.12 2.80 25.51
N THR A 142 19.55 1.83 26.33
CA THR A 142 20.30 0.68 25.85
C THR A 142 19.40 -0.52 25.50
N MET A 143 19.94 -1.45 24.68
CA MET A 143 19.23 -2.70 24.36
C MET A 143 19.09 -3.61 25.59
N GLU A 144 20.03 -3.54 26.51
CA GLU A 144 20.00 -4.27 27.77
C GLU A 144 18.84 -3.79 28.65
N GLU A 145 18.68 -2.46 28.82
CA GLU A 145 17.57 -1.86 29.56
C GLU A 145 16.23 -2.21 28.90
N LEU A 146 16.15 -2.16 27.57
CA LEU A 146 14.96 -2.52 26.84
C LEU A 146 14.59 -3.99 27.05
N THR A 147 15.58 -4.89 27.04
CA THR A 147 15.37 -6.34 27.26
C THR A 147 14.89 -6.61 28.68
N GLU A 148 15.46 -5.93 29.66
CA GLU A 148 15.10 -6.06 31.07
C GLU A 148 13.67 -5.58 31.36
N GLU A 149 13.23 -4.49 30.70
CA GLU A 149 11.93 -3.89 30.92
C GLU A 149 10.79 -4.49 30.09
N PHE A 150 11.06 -4.92 28.83
CA PHE A 150 10.02 -5.38 27.88
C PHE A 150 10.20 -6.82 27.41
N GLY A 151 11.28 -7.47 27.80
CA GLY A 151 11.59 -8.86 27.45
C GLY A 151 12.22 -9.02 26.06
N GLU A 152 12.73 -10.24 25.82
CA GLU A 152 13.50 -10.60 24.62
C GLU A 152 12.72 -10.40 23.31
N GLU A 153 11.40 -10.60 23.32
CA GLU A 153 10.58 -10.49 22.11
C GLU A 153 10.52 -9.05 21.58
N VAL A 154 10.29 -8.07 22.46
CA VAL A 154 10.28 -6.65 22.06
C VAL A 154 11.68 -6.21 21.68
N ALA A 155 12.71 -6.61 22.44
CA ALA A 155 14.10 -6.32 22.15
C ALA A 155 14.52 -6.86 20.77
N TYR A 156 14.15 -8.09 20.45
CA TYR A 156 14.39 -8.69 19.13
C TYR A 156 13.78 -7.89 17.99
N LEU A 157 12.52 -7.43 18.15
CA LEU A 157 11.84 -6.63 17.13
C LEU A 157 12.50 -5.27 16.93
N VAL A 158 12.85 -4.58 18.03
CA VAL A 158 13.53 -3.28 17.99
C VAL A 158 14.93 -3.42 17.38
N ASP A 159 15.73 -4.41 17.81
CA ASP A 159 17.05 -4.70 17.23
C ASP A 159 16.97 -4.97 15.71
N GLY A 160 15.95 -5.71 15.30
CA GLY A 160 15.68 -5.99 13.87
C GLY A 160 15.44 -4.71 13.07
N VAL A 161 14.68 -3.76 13.61
CA VAL A 161 14.40 -2.47 12.95
C VAL A 161 15.63 -1.58 12.95
N THR A 162 16.33 -1.43 14.10
CA THR A 162 17.51 -0.57 14.29
C THR A 162 18.69 -1.00 13.41
N LYS A 163 18.95 -2.30 13.26
CA LYS A 163 20.02 -2.82 12.37
C LYS A 163 19.82 -2.40 10.92
N LEU A 164 18.58 -2.10 10.52
CA LEU A 164 18.28 -1.64 9.18
C LEU A 164 18.62 -0.14 8.97
N ASP A 165 18.60 0.67 10.02
CA ASP A 165 18.82 2.11 9.92
C ASP A 165 20.29 2.54 10.05
N LYS A 166 21.11 1.79 10.77
CA LYS A 166 22.53 2.11 11.05
C LYS A 166 23.47 2.15 9.84
N MET A 167 23.01 1.87 8.63
CA MET A 167 23.88 1.74 7.45
C MET A 167 23.74 2.87 6.41
N THR A 168 23.36 4.05 6.82
CA THR A 168 23.07 5.18 5.92
C THR A 168 24.30 6.03 5.60
N TYR A 169 25.35 5.49 4.96
CA TYR A 169 26.42 6.33 4.39
C TYR A 169 26.96 5.77 3.06
N GLY A 170 26.65 6.49 1.94
CA GLY A 170 27.16 6.23 0.59
C GLY A 170 26.11 5.72 -0.41
N GLU A 171 26.42 5.76 -1.70
CA GLU A 171 25.52 5.31 -2.78
C GLU A 171 25.17 3.82 -2.69
N HIS A 172 26.05 3.00 -2.09
CA HIS A 172 25.85 1.57 -1.86
C HIS A 172 25.13 1.25 -0.53
N ALA A 173 24.97 2.22 0.37
CA ALA A 173 24.38 2.00 1.69
C ALA A 173 22.89 1.64 1.62
N SER A 174 22.14 2.19 0.66
CA SER A 174 20.74 1.86 0.45
C SER A 174 20.55 0.39 0.07
N ILE A 175 21.43 -0.17 -0.73
CA ILE A 175 21.36 -1.55 -1.24
C ILE A 175 21.63 -2.56 -0.13
N GLU A 176 22.67 -2.30 0.69
CA GLU A 176 22.99 -3.18 1.83
C GLU A 176 21.90 -3.09 2.94
N THR A 177 21.30 -1.92 3.12
CA THR A 177 20.13 -1.76 4.01
C THR A 177 18.97 -2.63 3.55
N ILE A 178 18.70 -2.65 2.25
CA ILE A 178 17.64 -3.47 1.66
C ILE A 178 17.98 -4.96 1.80
N ARG A 179 19.22 -5.36 1.56
CA ARG A 179 19.66 -6.74 1.75
C ARG A 179 19.46 -7.23 3.18
N LYS A 180 19.77 -6.39 4.17
CA LYS A 180 19.54 -6.71 5.58
C LYS A 180 18.07 -6.70 5.95
N LEU A 181 17.30 -5.76 5.40
CA LEU A 181 15.83 -5.75 5.51
C LEU A 181 15.28 -7.12 5.08
N VAL A 182 15.68 -7.56 3.91
CA VAL A 182 15.31 -8.86 3.33
C VAL A 182 15.70 -10.03 4.22
N LEU A 183 16.94 -10.05 4.73
CA LEU A 183 17.42 -11.09 5.63
C LEU A 183 16.74 -11.06 7.00
N SER A 184 16.40 -9.89 7.53
CA SER A 184 15.62 -9.75 8.77
C SER A 184 14.18 -10.21 8.59
N MET A 185 13.57 -9.90 7.43
CA MET A 185 12.22 -10.36 7.05
C MET A 185 12.10 -11.89 7.00
N SER A 186 13.16 -12.57 6.52
CA SER A 186 13.17 -14.04 6.45
C SER A 186 13.11 -14.69 7.83
N LYS A 187 13.45 -13.95 8.88
CA LYS A 187 13.41 -14.41 10.27
C LYS A 187 12.09 -14.06 10.95
N ASP A 188 11.62 -12.83 10.80
CA ASP A 188 10.36 -12.39 11.40
C ASP A 188 9.72 -11.25 10.59
N ILE A 189 8.54 -11.51 10.04
CA ILE A 189 7.80 -10.56 9.21
C ILE A 189 7.35 -9.32 9.98
N ARG A 190 7.24 -9.40 11.31
CA ARG A 190 6.82 -8.28 12.15
C ARG A 190 7.80 -7.10 12.09
N VAL A 191 9.09 -7.38 11.95
CA VAL A 191 10.13 -6.35 11.74
C VAL A 191 9.83 -5.53 10.47
N LEU A 192 9.47 -6.21 9.38
CA LEU A 192 9.09 -5.52 8.14
C LEU A 192 7.82 -4.68 8.31
N LEU A 193 6.82 -5.19 9.02
CA LEU A 193 5.57 -4.46 9.25
C LEU A 193 5.81 -3.17 10.02
N ILE A 194 6.69 -3.21 11.06
CA ILE A 194 7.12 -2.01 11.78
C ILE A 194 7.84 -1.05 10.82
N LYS A 195 8.76 -1.54 9.98
CA LYS A 195 9.51 -0.71 9.04
C LYS A 195 8.63 -0.10 7.94
N LEU A 196 7.60 -0.82 7.47
CA LEU A 196 6.62 -0.27 6.52
C LEU A 196 5.76 0.82 7.16
N ALA A 197 5.37 0.65 8.43
CA ALA A 197 4.62 1.66 9.18
C ALA A 197 5.47 2.92 9.43
N ASP A 198 6.75 2.75 9.78
CA ASP A 198 7.72 3.84 9.90
C ASP A 198 7.89 4.57 8.56
N ARG A 199 8.16 3.84 7.46
CA ARG A 199 8.30 4.42 6.12
C ARG A 199 7.06 5.20 5.71
N LEU A 200 5.87 4.68 5.99
CA LEU A 200 4.61 5.35 5.68
C LEU A 200 4.47 6.66 6.47
N HIS A 201 4.75 6.65 7.77
CA HIS A 201 4.68 7.89 8.55
C HIS A 201 5.74 8.90 8.12
N ASN A 202 6.95 8.46 7.79
CA ASN A 202 7.99 9.31 7.24
C ASN A 202 7.56 9.92 5.90
N ALA A 203 6.93 9.13 5.00
CA ALA A 203 6.39 9.63 3.73
C ALA A 203 5.33 10.72 3.92
N ARG A 204 4.43 10.57 4.88
CA ARG A 204 3.42 11.59 5.23
C ARG A 204 4.02 12.94 5.65
N THR A 205 5.28 12.95 6.09
CA THR A 205 5.99 14.13 6.57
C THR A 205 7.04 14.68 5.58
N TRP A 206 7.19 14.13 4.37
CA TRP A 206 8.19 14.58 3.38
C TRP A 206 8.04 16.04 2.97
N ARG A 207 6.84 16.62 3.10
CA ARG A 207 6.62 18.05 2.84
C ARG A 207 7.50 19.00 3.72
N PHE A 208 8.04 18.51 4.82
CA PHE A 208 8.94 19.23 5.71
C PHE A 208 10.42 18.95 5.46
N VAL A 209 10.73 18.10 4.49
CA VAL A 209 12.08 17.68 4.10
C VAL A 209 12.47 18.40 2.81
N ALA A 210 13.76 18.65 2.60
CA ALA A 210 14.27 19.24 1.37
C ALA A 210 13.85 18.40 0.15
N ALA A 211 13.36 19.06 -0.91
CA ALA A 211 12.74 18.40 -2.07
C ALA A 211 13.61 17.29 -2.68
N GLY A 212 14.93 17.51 -2.87
CA GLY A 212 15.82 16.50 -3.42
C GLY A 212 16.01 15.29 -2.50
N SER A 213 15.97 15.46 -1.17
CA SER A 213 16.01 14.34 -0.23
C SER A 213 14.68 13.57 -0.20
N ALA A 214 13.56 14.29 -0.28
CA ALA A 214 12.24 13.69 -0.36
C ALA A 214 12.09 12.86 -1.64
N ALA A 215 12.51 13.37 -2.79
CA ALA A 215 12.46 12.68 -4.08
C ALA A 215 13.26 11.37 -4.09
N ARG A 216 14.50 11.37 -3.56
CA ARG A 216 15.32 10.15 -3.45
C ARG A 216 14.65 9.08 -2.57
N LYS A 217 14.13 9.49 -1.40
CA LYS A 217 13.39 8.57 -0.51
C LYS A 217 12.09 8.07 -1.13
N ALA A 218 11.43 8.88 -1.92
CA ALA A 218 10.22 8.52 -2.65
C ALA A 218 10.53 7.50 -3.77
N GLU A 219 11.62 7.69 -4.51
CA GLU A 219 12.08 6.74 -5.52
C GLU A 219 12.39 5.38 -4.92
N GLU A 220 13.17 5.33 -3.83
CA GLU A 220 13.43 4.10 -3.08
C GLU A 220 12.12 3.45 -2.61
N THR A 221 11.16 4.26 -2.14
CA THR A 221 9.87 3.75 -1.67
C THR A 221 9.06 3.11 -2.80
N LEU A 222 9.04 3.71 -3.98
CA LEU A 222 8.35 3.14 -5.15
C LEU A 222 9.02 1.87 -5.68
N LYS A 223 10.35 1.81 -5.62
CA LYS A 223 11.09 0.66 -6.16
C LYS A 223 11.10 -0.55 -5.21
N ILE A 224 10.95 -0.34 -3.90
CA ILE A 224 11.16 -1.39 -2.92
C ILE A 224 10.01 -1.53 -1.94
N TYR A 225 9.70 -0.49 -1.15
CA TYR A 225 8.72 -0.62 -0.06
C TYR A 225 7.29 -0.81 -0.55
N ALA A 226 6.88 -0.13 -1.62
CA ALA A 226 5.55 -0.29 -2.19
C ALA A 226 5.35 -1.67 -2.85
N PRO A 227 6.29 -2.21 -3.65
CA PRO A 227 6.24 -3.60 -4.12
C PRO A 227 6.27 -4.63 -3.00
N LEU A 228 7.08 -4.46 -1.95
CA LEU A 228 7.08 -5.34 -0.77
C LEU A 228 5.71 -5.33 -0.09
N ALA A 229 5.13 -4.16 0.15
CA ALA A 229 3.78 -4.05 0.70
C ALA A 229 2.74 -4.75 -0.19
N HIS A 230 2.89 -4.66 -1.51
CA HIS A 230 2.01 -5.34 -2.47
C HIS A 230 2.09 -6.86 -2.35
N ARG A 231 3.30 -7.43 -2.30
CA ARG A 231 3.50 -8.88 -2.16
C ARG A 231 2.97 -9.43 -0.85
N LEU A 232 3.03 -8.61 0.21
CA LEU A 232 2.45 -8.96 1.51
C LEU A 232 0.93 -8.73 1.58
N GLY A 233 0.30 -8.28 0.49
CA GLY A 233 -1.13 -7.97 0.46
C GLY A 233 -1.52 -6.70 1.23
N LEU A 234 -0.56 -5.89 1.71
CA LEU A 234 -0.78 -4.67 2.47
C LEU A 234 -1.18 -3.51 1.55
N ASN A 235 -2.29 -3.68 0.85
CA ASN A 235 -2.69 -2.75 -0.21
C ASN A 235 -2.96 -1.34 0.29
N THR A 236 -3.49 -1.19 1.50
CA THR A 236 -3.72 0.14 2.10
C THR A 236 -2.41 0.91 2.25
N ILE A 237 -1.35 0.27 2.75
CA ILE A 237 -0.01 0.86 2.88
C ILE A 237 0.60 1.12 1.50
N LYS A 238 0.54 0.13 0.60
CA LYS A 238 1.06 0.24 -0.76
C LYS A 238 0.54 1.49 -1.46
N TRP A 239 -0.77 1.63 -1.53
CA TRP A 239 -1.39 2.73 -2.29
C TRP A 239 -1.05 4.11 -1.72
N GLU A 240 -1.00 4.23 -0.39
CA GLU A 240 -0.63 5.50 0.23
C GLU A 240 0.86 5.82 0.00
N LEU A 241 1.75 4.82 0.10
CA LEU A 241 3.16 4.98 -0.23
C LEU A 241 3.35 5.39 -1.70
N GLU A 242 2.63 4.78 -2.63
CA GLU A 242 2.67 5.12 -4.06
C GLU A 242 2.23 6.57 -4.31
N ASP A 243 1.07 6.99 -3.76
CA ASP A 243 0.54 8.35 -3.96
C ASP A 243 1.45 9.42 -3.33
N LEU A 244 1.97 9.19 -2.10
CA LEU A 244 2.90 10.10 -1.44
C LEU A 244 4.24 10.20 -2.18
N SER A 245 4.75 9.09 -2.68
CA SER A 245 5.99 9.06 -3.44
C SER A 245 5.83 9.77 -4.79
N PHE A 246 4.73 9.54 -5.48
CA PHE A 246 4.38 10.23 -6.71
C PHE A 246 4.29 11.74 -6.51
N ALA A 247 3.62 12.19 -5.45
CA ALA A 247 3.52 13.60 -5.11
C ALA A 247 4.90 14.24 -4.82
N ALA A 248 5.83 13.49 -4.21
CA ALA A 248 7.17 13.98 -3.91
C ALA A 248 8.11 14.00 -5.12
N MET A 249 7.98 13.02 -6.05
CA MET A 249 8.83 12.91 -7.24
C MET A 249 8.36 13.78 -8.40
N SER A 250 7.05 13.93 -8.58
CA SER A 250 6.45 14.61 -9.73
C SER A 250 5.29 15.51 -9.29
N PRO A 251 5.57 16.57 -8.49
CA PRO A 251 4.52 17.37 -7.85
C PRO A 251 3.60 18.08 -8.86
N GLU A 252 4.13 18.49 -10.00
CA GLU A 252 3.34 19.16 -11.06
C GLU A 252 2.35 18.18 -11.71
N ILE A 253 2.82 16.99 -12.09
CA ILE A 253 1.96 15.96 -12.70
C ILE A 253 0.93 15.44 -11.69
N TYR A 254 1.34 15.27 -10.43
CA TYR A 254 0.44 14.91 -9.34
C TYR A 254 -0.68 15.95 -9.19
N ALA A 255 -0.32 17.24 -9.10
CA ALA A 255 -1.29 18.33 -8.98
C ALA A 255 -2.26 18.39 -10.18
N GLU A 256 -1.77 18.14 -11.39
CA GLU A 256 -2.59 18.07 -12.59
C GLU A 256 -3.61 16.91 -12.52
N ILE A 257 -3.17 15.72 -12.14
CA ILE A 257 -4.08 14.56 -11.99
C ILE A 257 -5.12 14.83 -10.90
N VAL A 258 -4.70 15.38 -9.75
CA VAL A 258 -5.64 15.76 -8.66
C VAL A 258 -6.68 16.75 -9.17
N ARG A 259 -6.30 17.75 -9.96
CA ARG A 259 -7.22 18.72 -10.57
C ARG A 259 -8.19 18.02 -11.54
N MET A 260 -7.69 17.21 -12.47
CA MET A 260 -8.53 16.49 -13.43
C MET A 260 -9.53 15.55 -12.75
N VAL A 261 -9.11 14.84 -11.71
CA VAL A 261 -10.01 14.00 -10.89
C VAL A 261 -11.04 14.88 -10.20
N GLY A 262 -10.61 15.98 -9.56
CA GLY A 262 -11.49 16.91 -8.82
C GLY A 262 -12.57 17.53 -9.71
N GLU A 263 -12.26 17.91 -10.94
CA GLU A 263 -13.22 18.46 -11.91
C GLU A 263 -14.30 17.45 -12.31
N ARG A 264 -13.97 16.15 -12.30
CA ARG A 264 -14.94 15.08 -12.62
C ARG A 264 -15.69 14.56 -11.40
N THR A 265 -15.13 14.73 -10.20
CA THR A 265 -15.68 14.17 -8.96
C THR A 265 -17.18 14.40 -8.78
N PRO A 266 -17.76 15.61 -8.97
CA PRO A 266 -19.20 15.82 -8.75
C PRO A 266 -20.10 14.98 -9.66
N LYS A 267 -19.70 14.80 -10.93
CA LYS A 267 -20.45 13.95 -11.89
C LYS A 267 -20.31 12.48 -11.54
N LEU A 268 -19.11 12.08 -11.13
CA LEU A 268 -18.77 10.72 -10.78
C LEU A 268 -19.40 10.30 -9.45
N GLU A 269 -19.47 11.18 -8.46
CA GLU A 269 -20.16 10.93 -7.19
C GLU A 269 -21.66 10.70 -7.41
N LYS A 270 -22.31 11.56 -8.20
CA LYS A 270 -23.71 11.36 -8.55
C LYS A 270 -23.95 10.01 -9.24
N PHE A 271 -23.10 9.64 -10.19
CA PHE A 271 -23.17 8.36 -10.89
C PHE A 271 -22.97 7.17 -9.92
N LEU A 272 -22.01 7.29 -9.00
CA LEU A 272 -21.77 6.26 -7.97
C LEU A 272 -22.93 6.13 -7.01
N ASP A 273 -23.48 7.24 -6.53
CA ASP A 273 -24.61 7.22 -5.60
C ASP A 273 -25.86 6.61 -6.25
N GLU A 274 -26.13 6.95 -7.51
CA GLU A 274 -27.20 6.30 -8.28
C GLU A 274 -26.94 4.79 -8.45
N SER A 275 -25.71 4.42 -8.77
CA SER A 275 -25.33 3.02 -8.92
C SER A 275 -25.46 2.25 -7.61
N ARG A 276 -24.99 2.83 -6.51
CA ARG A 276 -25.08 2.24 -5.17
C ARG A 276 -26.54 2.06 -4.74
N SER A 277 -27.39 3.08 -4.92
CA SER A 277 -28.81 3.00 -4.57
C SER A 277 -29.50 1.87 -5.32
N LYS A 278 -29.31 1.77 -6.66
CA LYS A 278 -29.91 0.69 -7.46
C LYS A 278 -29.42 -0.70 -7.06
N ILE A 279 -28.14 -0.83 -6.72
CA ILE A 279 -27.58 -2.11 -6.24
C ILE A 279 -28.20 -2.46 -4.88
N THR A 280 -28.21 -1.52 -3.93
CA THR A 280 -28.75 -1.73 -2.58
C THR A 280 -30.23 -2.10 -2.66
N GLU A 281 -31.05 -1.32 -3.37
CA GLU A 281 -32.49 -1.60 -3.57
C GLU A 281 -32.72 -3.01 -4.16
N ARG A 282 -31.88 -3.42 -5.12
CA ARG A 282 -31.98 -4.76 -5.72
C ARG A 282 -31.64 -5.86 -4.73
N LEU A 283 -30.57 -5.70 -3.95
CA LEU A 283 -30.14 -6.70 -2.98
C LEU A 283 -31.12 -6.79 -1.80
N ASP A 284 -31.64 -5.65 -1.32
CA ASP A 284 -32.65 -5.59 -0.27
C ASP A 284 -33.96 -6.26 -0.71
N SER A 285 -34.37 -6.08 -1.98
CA SER A 285 -35.59 -6.68 -2.54
C SER A 285 -35.58 -8.21 -2.55
N VAL A 286 -34.41 -8.83 -2.45
CA VAL A 286 -34.22 -10.29 -2.40
C VAL A 286 -33.76 -10.78 -1.03
N GLY A 287 -33.72 -9.89 -0.01
CA GLY A 287 -33.32 -10.22 1.35
C GLY A 287 -31.84 -10.55 1.51
N LEU A 288 -30.97 -10.03 0.66
CA LEU A 288 -29.53 -10.28 0.71
C LEU A 288 -28.81 -9.09 1.36
N GLU A 289 -28.32 -9.32 2.59
CA GLU A 289 -27.54 -8.31 3.31
C GLU A 289 -26.16 -8.12 2.67
N ALA A 290 -25.86 -6.88 2.29
CA ALA A 290 -24.60 -6.52 1.67
C ALA A 290 -24.18 -5.09 2.00
N THR A 291 -22.89 -4.84 2.13
CA THR A 291 -22.36 -3.47 2.24
C THR A 291 -21.88 -2.99 0.87
N VAL A 292 -22.49 -1.92 0.36
CA VAL A 292 -22.16 -1.34 -0.95
C VAL A 292 -21.39 -0.03 -0.76
N THR A 293 -20.14 0.02 -1.21
CA THR A 293 -19.26 1.19 -1.06
C THR A 293 -18.66 1.64 -2.39
N GLY A 294 -18.44 2.95 -2.55
CA GLY A 294 -17.64 3.49 -3.65
C GLY A 294 -16.14 3.35 -3.35
N ARG A 295 -15.34 3.08 -4.37
CA ARG A 295 -13.88 3.02 -4.28
C ARG A 295 -13.26 4.01 -5.27
N PRO A 296 -12.70 5.12 -4.80
CA PRO A 296 -11.91 6.00 -5.66
C PRO A 296 -10.59 5.30 -6.04
N LYS A 297 -10.10 5.56 -7.24
CA LYS A 297 -8.82 5.06 -7.70
C LYS A 297 -7.70 5.97 -7.24
N HIS A 298 -6.56 5.37 -6.88
CA HIS A 298 -5.37 6.08 -6.44
C HIS A 298 -4.72 6.86 -7.59
N TYR A 299 -4.19 8.04 -7.29
CA TYR A 299 -3.63 8.98 -8.29
C TYR A 299 -2.45 8.37 -9.04
N TYR A 300 -1.55 7.67 -8.33
CA TYR A 300 -0.43 6.97 -8.97
C TYR A 300 -0.91 5.90 -9.96
N SER A 301 -1.95 5.15 -9.62
CA SER A 301 -2.53 4.14 -10.52
C SER A 301 -3.16 4.77 -11.77
N ILE A 302 -3.71 5.97 -11.67
CA ILE A 302 -4.20 6.76 -12.82
C ILE A 302 -3.01 7.17 -13.71
N HIS A 303 -1.97 7.76 -13.10
CA HIS A 303 -0.74 8.16 -13.80
C HIS A 303 -0.10 7.00 -14.57
N GLN A 304 0.06 5.85 -13.91
CA GLN A 304 0.64 4.66 -14.54
C GLN A 304 -0.18 4.18 -15.74
N LYS A 305 -1.52 4.20 -15.66
CA LYS A 305 -2.37 3.84 -16.81
C LYS A 305 -2.24 4.83 -17.97
N MET A 306 -2.11 6.12 -17.69
CA MET A 306 -1.87 7.13 -18.73
C MET A 306 -0.51 6.89 -19.39
N LYS A 307 0.54 6.68 -18.62
CA LYS A 307 1.92 6.49 -19.09
C LYS A 307 2.09 5.17 -19.86
N THR A 308 1.68 4.04 -19.28
CA THR A 308 1.95 2.70 -19.82
C THR A 308 1.08 2.37 -21.02
N LYS A 309 -0.18 2.85 -21.04
CA LYS A 309 -1.14 2.54 -22.12
C LYS A 309 -1.32 3.68 -23.12
N GLY A 310 -0.59 4.78 -22.97
CA GLY A 310 -0.71 5.97 -23.82
C GLY A 310 -2.13 6.57 -23.85
N ARG A 311 -2.94 6.31 -22.81
CA ARG A 311 -4.34 6.74 -22.74
C ARG A 311 -4.43 8.17 -22.24
N SER A 312 -5.30 8.95 -22.85
CA SER A 312 -5.72 10.23 -22.27
C SER A 312 -6.51 9.99 -20.98
N PHE A 313 -6.54 10.98 -20.10
CA PHE A 313 -7.33 10.90 -18.87
C PHE A 313 -8.82 10.62 -19.15
N ASP A 314 -9.34 11.13 -20.30
CA ASP A 314 -10.72 10.94 -20.74
C ASP A 314 -11.06 9.49 -21.08
N GLU A 315 -10.08 8.71 -21.49
CA GLU A 315 -10.23 7.28 -21.82
C GLU A 315 -10.13 6.35 -20.59
N ILE A 316 -9.83 6.91 -19.40
CA ILE A 316 -9.80 6.15 -18.16
C ILE A 316 -11.22 6.06 -17.59
N ASN A 317 -11.92 4.99 -17.94
CA ASN A 317 -13.30 4.76 -17.52
C ASN A 317 -13.45 4.12 -16.13
N ASP A 318 -12.35 3.65 -15.53
CA ASP A 318 -12.30 2.93 -14.25
C ASP A 318 -11.78 3.79 -13.09
N ILE A 319 -12.04 5.10 -13.13
CA ILE A 319 -11.67 6.04 -12.06
C ILE A 319 -12.44 5.72 -10.77
N LEU A 320 -13.65 5.20 -10.91
CA LEU A 320 -14.50 4.82 -9.80
C LEU A 320 -14.97 3.37 -9.96
N ALA A 321 -14.99 2.67 -8.85
CA ALA A 321 -15.52 1.33 -8.76
C ALA A 321 -16.52 1.25 -7.59
N VAL A 322 -17.48 0.36 -7.71
CA VAL A 322 -18.36 -0.05 -6.61
C VAL A 322 -17.82 -1.35 -6.03
N ARG A 323 -17.74 -1.41 -4.71
CA ARG A 323 -17.39 -2.60 -3.97
C ARG A 323 -18.61 -3.10 -3.20
N ILE A 324 -18.89 -4.38 -3.32
CA ILE A 324 -19.97 -5.07 -2.63
C ILE A 324 -19.34 -6.13 -1.73
N MET A 325 -19.68 -6.08 -0.44
CA MET A 325 -19.19 -7.02 0.56
C MET A 325 -20.35 -7.81 1.13
N VAL A 326 -20.18 -9.13 1.23
CA VAL A 326 -21.16 -10.11 1.73
C VAL A 326 -20.50 -11.10 2.69
N GLU A 327 -21.26 -11.97 3.34
CA GLU A 327 -20.72 -12.92 4.34
C GLU A 327 -20.05 -14.13 3.71
N THR A 328 -20.63 -14.74 2.66
CA THR A 328 -20.16 -16.02 2.12
C THR A 328 -19.79 -15.95 0.65
N ASP A 329 -18.99 -16.93 0.20
CA ASP A 329 -18.56 -17.06 -1.20
C ASP A 329 -19.76 -17.28 -2.13
N GLU A 330 -20.74 -18.10 -1.71
CA GLU A 330 -21.97 -18.35 -2.47
C GLU A 330 -22.78 -17.06 -2.68
N GLN A 331 -22.80 -16.19 -1.64
CA GLN A 331 -23.45 -14.89 -1.77
C GLN A 331 -22.73 -13.99 -2.78
N CYS A 332 -21.40 -14.11 -2.94
CA CYS A 332 -20.69 -13.37 -3.98
C CYS A 332 -21.21 -13.70 -5.38
N TYR A 333 -21.41 -14.99 -5.68
CA TYR A 333 -21.96 -15.43 -6.98
C TYR A 333 -23.45 -15.09 -7.12
N THR A 334 -24.21 -15.11 -6.03
CA THR A 334 -25.62 -14.68 -6.01
C THR A 334 -25.72 -13.21 -6.36
N VAL A 335 -24.91 -12.36 -5.73
CA VAL A 335 -24.80 -10.92 -6.06
C VAL A 335 -24.42 -10.72 -7.53
N LEU A 336 -23.45 -11.47 -8.05
CA LEU A 336 -23.07 -11.41 -9.46
C LEU A 336 -24.29 -11.61 -10.37
N GLY A 337 -25.13 -12.62 -10.11
CA GLY A 337 -26.36 -12.87 -10.85
C GLY A 337 -27.34 -11.68 -10.80
N HIS A 338 -27.49 -11.06 -9.63
CA HIS A 338 -28.37 -9.88 -9.49
C HIS A 338 -27.81 -8.65 -10.22
N ILE A 339 -26.48 -8.42 -10.17
CA ILE A 339 -25.85 -7.32 -10.93
C ILE A 339 -26.05 -7.51 -12.44
N LEU A 340 -25.87 -8.73 -12.95
CA LEU A 340 -26.10 -9.03 -14.38
C LEU A 340 -27.56 -8.92 -14.80
N SER A 341 -28.50 -9.03 -13.86
CA SER A 341 -29.92 -8.74 -14.12
C SER A 341 -30.23 -7.23 -14.17
N LEU A 342 -29.42 -6.39 -13.53
CA LEU A 342 -29.58 -4.93 -13.58
C LEU A 342 -28.95 -4.33 -14.84
N TRP A 343 -27.76 -4.82 -15.21
CA TRP A 343 -26.96 -4.23 -16.28
C TRP A 343 -26.21 -5.28 -17.10
N PRO A 344 -26.10 -5.11 -18.41
CA PRO A 344 -25.34 -6.00 -19.25
C PRO A 344 -23.84 -5.91 -18.98
N ALA A 345 -23.16 -7.05 -18.92
CA ALA A 345 -21.72 -7.09 -18.76
C ALA A 345 -20.97 -6.64 -20.03
N MET A 346 -19.83 -5.99 -19.85
CA MET A 346 -18.91 -5.70 -20.95
C MET A 346 -18.13 -6.97 -21.32
N PRO A 347 -18.11 -7.38 -22.60
CA PRO A 347 -17.39 -8.57 -23.04
C PRO A 347 -15.91 -8.52 -22.66
N GLY A 348 -15.37 -9.66 -22.18
CA GLY A 348 -13.96 -9.79 -21.81
C GLY A 348 -13.54 -9.01 -20.55
N ARG A 349 -14.50 -8.47 -19.77
CA ARG A 349 -14.25 -7.69 -18.57
C ARG A 349 -14.70 -8.37 -17.27
N PHE A 350 -14.76 -9.69 -17.27
CA PHE A 350 -15.04 -10.49 -16.08
C PHE A 350 -13.77 -11.24 -15.66
N LYS A 351 -13.47 -11.23 -14.36
CA LYS A 351 -12.37 -12.00 -13.75
C LYS A 351 -12.84 -12.58 -12.43
N ASP A 352 -12.65 -13.86 -12.27
CA ASP A 352 -12.97 -14.60 -11.05
C ASP A 352 -11.68 -14.91 -10.29
N TYR A 353 -11.37 -14.01 -9.33
CA TYR A 353 -10.25 -14.20 -8.41
C TYR A 353 -10.67 -14.92 -7.11
N ILE A 354 -11.94 -15.34 -6.95
CA ILE A 354 -12.34 -16.23 -5.87
C ILE A 354 -11.92 -17.64 -6.21
N LYS A 355 -12.24 -18.08 -7.44
CA LYS A 355 -11.87 -19.40 -7.94
C LYS A 355 -10.36 -19.50 -8.24
N ASN A 356 -9.75 -18.43 -8.74
CA ASN A 356 -8.34 -18.36 -9.11
C ASN A 356 -7.69 -17.16 -8.39
N PRO A 357 -7.32 -17.28 -7.09
CA PRO A 357 -6.70 -16.21 -6.33
C PRO A 357 -5.39 -15.73 -6.98
N LYS A 358 -5.07 -14.46 -6.77
CA LYS A 358 -3.74 -13.94 -7.15
C LYS A 358 -2.67 -14.46 -6.18
N ASN A 359 -1.40 -14.38 -6.59
CA ASN A 359 -0.27 -14.87 -5.80
C ASN A 359 -0.13 -14.21 -4.41
N ASN A 360 -0.70 -13.05 -4.21
CA ASN A 360 -0.81 -12.40 -2.90
C ASN A 360 -2.11 -12.73 -2.16
N ASN A 361 -2.77 -13.85 -2.47
CA ASN A 361 -4.06 -14.30 -1.93
C ASN A 361 -5.22 -13.32 -2.14
N TYR A 362 -5.10 -12.37 -3.06
CA TYR A 362 -6.20 -11.49 -3.38
C TYR A 362 -7.36 -12.24 -4.02
N GLN A 363 -8.54 -12.16 -3.40
CA GLN A 363 -9.77 -12.78 -3.87
C GLN A 363 -10.87 -11.74 -4.07
N SER A 364 -11.57 -11.77 -5.19
CA SER A 364 -12.74 -10.95 -5.51
C SER A 364 -13.30 -11.35 -6.87
N LEU A 365 -14.59 -11.20 -7.11
CA LEU A 365 -15.12 -11.14 -8.48
C LEU A 365 -14.96 -9.71 -9.00
N HIS A 366 -14.42 -9.57 -10.20
CA HIS A 366 -14.32 -8.30 -10.91
C HIS A 366 -15.13 -8.35 -12.18
N LEU A 367 -16.01 -7.40 -12.37
CA LEU A 367 -16.74 -7.25 -13.61
C LEU A 367 -16.89 -5.78 -13.97
N THR A 368 -17.02 -5.49 -15.26
CA THR A 368 -17.41 -4.16 -15.75
C THR A 368 -18.77 -4.31 -16.45
N VAL A 369 -19.72 -3.48 -16.08
CA VAL A 369 -21.05 -3.45 -16.68
C VAL A 369 -21.34 -2.09 -17.32
N TYR A 370 -22.34 -2.03 -18.18
CA TYR A 370 -22.90 -0.77 -18.65
C TYR A 370 -23.92 -0.27 -17.63
N GLY A 371 -23.46 0.54 -16.67
CA GLY A 371 -24.24 1.06 -15.56
C GLY A 371 -25.22 2.18 -15.95
N PRO A 372 -25.67 3.02 -15.00
CA PRO A 372 -26.57 4.13 -15.28
C PRO A 372 -26.07 5.02 -16.42
N GLY A 373 -26.96 5.43 -17.32
CA GLY A 373 -26.58 6.23 -18.49
C GLY A 373 -25.68 5.52 -19.51
N ASN A 374 -25.62 4.19 -19.48
CA ASN A 374 -24.76 3.35 -20.34
C ASN A 374 -23.25 3.62 -20.18
N LEU A 375 -22.84 4.10 -19.00
CA LEU A 375 -21.44 4.35 -18.68
C LEU A 375 -20.78 3.10 -18.08
N PRO A 376 -19.48 2.85 -18.34
CA PRO A 376 -18.76 1.75 -17.74
C PRO A 376 -18.71 1.87 -16.22
N LEU A 377 -19.12 0.82 -15.50
CA LEU A 377 -19.06 0.70 -14.05
C LEU A 377 -18.28 -0.55 -13.67
N GLU A 378 -17.12 -0.38 -13.04
CA GLU A 378 -16.37 -1.49 -12.45
C GLU A 378 -17.01 -1.88 -11.11
N ILE A 379 -17.28 -3.18 -10.94
CA ILE A 379 -17.85 -3.74 -9.71
C ILE A 379 -16.91 -4.82 -9.18
N GLN A 380 -16.64 -4.75 -7.88
CA GLN A 380 -15.84 -5.72 -7.15
C GLN A 380 -16.74 -6.36 -6.09
N ILE A 381 -16.88 -7.70 -6.13
CA ILE A 381 -17.71 -8.44 -5.18
C ILE A 381 -16.79 -9.39 -4.41
N ARG A 382 -16.86 -9.37 -3.08
CA ARG A 382 -16.04 -10.21 -2.20
C ARG A 382 -16.67 -10.35 -0.82
N THR A 383 -16.25 -11.33 -0.04
CA THR A 383 -16.69 -11.45 1.35
C THR A 383 -15.99 -10.41 2.24
N TYR A 384 -16.52 -10.17 3.46
CA TYR A 384 -15.85 -9.32 4.45
C TYR A 384 -14.46 -9.86 4.79
N LYS A 385 -14.31 -11.19 4.87
CA LYS A 385 -13.00 -11.84 5.10
C LYS A 385 -12.02 -11.55 3.96
N MET A 386 -12.42 -11.77 2.70
CA MET A 386 -11.61 -11.45 1.53
C MET A 386 -11.26 -9.95 1.48
N HIS A 387 -12.16 -9.09 2.00
CA HIS A 387 -11.89 -7.66 2.08
C HIS A 387 -10.76 -7.34 3.07
N GLU A 388 -10.82 -7.91 4.27
CA GLU A 388 -9.77 -7.75 5.28
C GLU A 388 -8.42 -8.28 4.75
N GLU A 389 -8.42 -9.46 4.17
CA GLU A 389 -7.22 -10.07 3.58
C GLU A 389 -6.66 -9.23 2.42
N ALA A 390 -7.53 -8.64 1.57
CA ALA A 390 -7.11 -7.79 0.48
C ALA A 390 -6.61 -6.41 0.90
N GLU A 391 -7.04 -5.87 2.03
CA GLU A 391 -6.59 -4.56 2.53
C GLU A 391 -5.34 -4.66 3.42
N TYR A 392 -5.27 -5.73 4.26
CA TYR A 392 -4.26 -5.89 5.31
C TYR A 392 -3.34 -7.10 5.12
N GLY A 393 -3.58 -7.96 4.12
CA GLY A 393 -2.71 -9.07 3.75
C GLY A 393 -2.30 -9.94 4.93
N VAL A 394 -1.00 -10.08 5.13
CA VAL A 394 -0.42 -10.88 6.23
C VAL A 394 -0.84 -10.41 7.62
N ALA A 395 -1.20 -9.14 7.77
CA ALA A 395 -1.68 -8.59 9.04
C ALA A 395 -3.17 -8.88 9.31
N ALA A 396 -3.95 -9.31 8.31
CA ALA A 396 -5.37 -9.64 8.49
C ALA A 396 -5.58 -10.72 9.56
N HIS A 397 -4.65 -11.68 9.69
CA HIS A 397 -4.71 -12.71 10.72
C HIS A 397 -4.67 -12.16 12.15
N TRP A 398 -4.03 -11.03 12.39
CA TRP A 398 -4.02 -10.36 13.70
C TRP A 398 -5.41 -9.87 14.07
N ARG A 399 -6.15 -9.34 13.10
CA ARG A 399 -7.52 -8.81 13.28
C ARG A 399 -8.53 -9.94 13.52
N TYR A 400 -8.34 -11.10 12.88
CA TYR A 400 -9.27 -12.23 12.96
C TYR A 400 -9.16 -13.03 14.28
N LYS A 401 -7.95 -13.23 14.80
CA LYS A 401 -7.74 -13.90 16.10
C LYS A 401 -8.40 -13.15 17.26
N ALA A 402 -8.65 -11.86 17.10
CA ALA A 402 -9.37 -11.05 18.09
C ALA A 402 -10.87 -11.37 18.12
N ALA A 403 -11.49 -11.62 16.98
CA ALA A 403 -12.93 -11.92 16.88
C ALA A 403 -13.29 -13.34 17.35
N SER A 404 -12.33 -14.30 17.25
CA SER A 404 -12.56 -15.72 17.56
C SER A 404 -12.32 -16.10 19.02
N ARG A 405 -11.91 -15.18 19.90
CA ARG A 405 -11.62 -15.47 21.34
C ARG A 405 -12.82 -15.77 22.22
N GLY A 406 -14.03 -15.84 21.65
CA GLY A 406 -15.19 -16.41 22.34
C GLY A 406 -15.15 -17.93 22.56
N GLU A 407 -14.31 -18.66 21.83
CA GLU A 407 -14.10 -20.10 22.03
C GLU A 407 -12.74 -20.34 22.69
N LYS A 408 -12.74 -21.02 23.83
CA LYS A 408 -11.56 -21.39 24.63
C LYS A 408 -10.57 -22.18 23.77
N ILE A 409 -9.54 -21.54 23.24
CA ILE A 409 -8.40 -22.21 22.63
C ILE A 409 -7.44 -22.57 23.76
N THR A 410 -7.27 -23.88 23.98
CA THR A 410 -6.23 -24.47 24.81
C THR A 410 -4.87 -23.87 24.49
N GLN A 411 -4.15 -23.47 25.53
CA GLN A 411 -2.81 -22.93 25.50
C GLN A 411 -1.87 -23.83 24.65
N GLN A 412 -1.62 -23.45 23.39
CA GLN A 412 -0.45 -23.93 22.69
C GLN A 412 0.71 -22.99 22.99
N LYS A 413 1.79 -23.59 23.52
CA LYS A 413 3.05 -22.91 23.81
C LYS A 413 3.50 -22.10 22.60
N HIS A 414 3.80 -20.82 22.80
CA HIS A 414 4.41 -19.96 21.80
C HIS A 414 5.80 -20.51 21.45
N GLU A 415 5.92 -21.14 20.29
CA GLU A 415 7.22 -21.25 19.61
C GLU A 415 7.44 -19.98 18.77
N PRO A 416 8.60 -19.32 18.90
CA PRO A 416 8.95 -18.19 18.05
C PRO A 416 9.04 -18.69 16.59
N GLY A 417 8.18 -18.16 15.69
CA GLY A 417 8.20 -18.50 14.26
C GLY A 417 6.99 -19.25 13.71
N ALA A 418 6.02 -19.72 14.51
CA ALA A 418 4.97 -20.64 14.06
C ALA A 418 3.75 -19.99 13.34
N HIS A 419 3.79 -18.72 12.95
CA HIS A 419 2.62 -18.02 12.39
C HIS A 419 2.80 -17.44 10.99
N THR A 420 3.81 -17.89 10.26
CA THR A 420 3.97 -17.54 8.85
C THR A 420 3.16 -18.53 8.01
N SER A 421 2.13 -18.06 7.29
CA SER A 421 1.42 -18.88 6.29
C SER A 421 2.44 -19.47 5.32
N ALA A 422 2.28 -20.73 4.90
CA ALA A 422 3.20 -21.43 4.01
C ALA A 422 3.58 -20.61 2.75
N MET A 423 2.69 -19.75 2.29
CA MET A 423 2.89 -18.86 1.13
C MET A 423 3.83 -17.67 1.45
N ASN A 424 3.79 -17.14 2.68
CA ASN A 424 4.73 -16.09 3.10
C ASN A 424 6.15 -16.64 3.23
N VAL A 425 6.30 -17.92 3.59
CA VAL A 425 7.58 -18.63 3.63
C VAL A 425 8.21 -18.71 2.24
N GLY A 426 7.43 -18.99 1.19
CA GLY A 426 7.93 -19.04 -0.20
C GLY A 426 8.51 -17.73 -0.70
N ILE A 427 7.80 -16.61 -0.46
CA ILE A 427 8.26 -15.27 -0.85
C ILE A 427 9.54 -14.90 -0.08
N LEU A 428 9.54 -15.14 1.23
CA LEU A 428 10.71 -14.86 2.07
C LEU A 428 11.91 -15.73 1.69
N GLN A 429 11.66 -16.99 1.30
CA GLN A 429 12.70 -17.90 0.80
C GLN A 429 13.27 -17.42 -0.54
N SER A 430 12.43 -17.07 -1.53
CA SER A 430 12.89 -16.55 -2.82
C SER A 430 13.75 -15.29 -2.64
N ILE A 431 13.32 -14.39 -1.77
CA ILE A 431 14.05 -13.17 -1.45
C ILE A 431 15.39 -13.49 -0.74
N ALA A 432 15.40 -14.47 0.18
CA ALA A 432 16.62 -14.93 0.84
C ALA A 432 17.59 -15.62 -0.14
N GLU A 433 17.10 -16.38 -1.09
CA GLU A 433 17.87 -17.01 -2.17
C GLU A 433 18.53 -15.97 -3.08
N ILE A 434 17.80 -14.92 -3.48
CA ILE A 434 18.36 -13.79 -4.24
C ILE A 434 19.50 -13.12 -3.46
N SER A 435 19.31 -12.94 -2.13
CA SER A 435 20.34 -12.37 -1.27
C SER A 435 21.59 -13.22 -1.19
N ASN A 436 21.46 -14.54 -1.18
CA ASN A 436 22.59 -15.47 -1.12
C ASN A 436 23.27 -15.67 -2.47
N SER A 437 22.54 -15.58 -3.57
CA SER A 437 23.03 -15.81 -4.93
C SER A 437 23.77 -14.60 -5.52
N ASN A 438 23.50 -13.40 -5.05
CA ASN A 438 24.07 -12.15 -5.55
C ASN A 438 24.87 -11.42 -4.45
N PRO A 439 26.15 -11.76 -4.25
CA PRO A 439 27.00 -11.11 -3.24
C PRO A 439 27.32 -9.64 -3.58
N GLU A 440 27.29 -9.25 -4.87
CA GLU A 440 27.50 -7.86 -5.30
C GLU A 440 26.24 -7.03 -5.11
N SER A 441 26.35 -5.89 -4.44
CA SER A 441 25.24 -5.05 -4.01
C SER A 441 24.36 -4.57 -5.17
N ASP A 442 24.95 -4.15 -6.28
CA ASP A 442 24.18 -3.60 -7.42
C ASP A 442 23.35 -4.69 -8.13
N LYS A 443 23.93 -5.86 -8.34
CA LYS A 443 23.22 -7.01 -8.93
C LYS A 443 22.09 -7.52 -8.04
N PHE A 444 22.31 -7.50 -6.71
CA PHE A 444 21.26 -7.84 -5.76
C PHE A 444 20.08 -6.88 -5.87
N TYR A 445 20.35 -5.57 -5.97
CA TYR A 445 19.31 -4.55 -6.07
C TYR A 445 18.50 -4.71 -7.36
N GLU A 446 19.17 -4.87 -8.50
CA GLU A 446 18.54 -5.10 -9.80
C GLU A 446 17.69 -6.37 -9.78
N SER A 447 18.23 -7.49 -9.31
CA SER A 447 17.51 -8.76 -9.21
C SER A 447 16.33 -8.69 -8.24
N LEU A 448 16.47 -7.96 -7.13
CA LEU A 448 15.38 -7.75 -6.20
C LEU A 448 14.30 -6.87 -6.82
N ALA A 449 14.67 -5.76 -7.46
CA ALA A 449 13.72 -4.86 -8.11
C ALA A 449 12.98 -5.59 -9.25
N GLU A 450 13.69 -6.34 -10.09
CA GLU A 450 13.08 -7.18 -11.12
C GLU A 450 12.11 -8.21 -10.53
N THR A 451 12.52 -8.92 -9.49
CA THR A 451 11.68 -9.92 -8.81
C THR A 451 10.46 -9.28 -8.15
N LEU A 452 10.59 -8.06 -7.62
CA LEU A 452 9.49 -7.33 -6.99
C LEU A 452 8.54 -6.68 -8.01
N ASP A 453 9.03 -6.25 -9.18
CA ASP A 453 8.25 -5.55 -10.22
C ASP A 453 7.63 -6.51 -11.25
N THR A 454 7.95 -7.81 -11.19
CA THR A 454 7.43 -8.77 -12.17
C THR A 454 5.93 -8.94 -11.99
N ASP A 455 5.15 -8.40 -12.92
CA ASP A 455 3.77 -8.81 -13.13
C ASP A 455 3.77 -10.31 -13.42
N GLU A 456 2.93 -11.07 -12.74
CA GLU A 456 2.81 -12.51 -12.97
C GLU A 456 1.63 -12.81 -13.87
N ILE A 457 1.82 -13.77 -14.74
CA ILE A 457 0.76 -14.39 -15.54
C ILE A 457 0.40 -15.74 -14.94
N VAL A 458 -0.86 -16.13 -15.03
CA VAL A 458 -1.32 -17.44 -14.62
C VAL A 458 -1.63 -18.27 -15.86
N VAL A 459 -0.91 -19.36 -16.01
CA VAL A 459 -1.08 -20.31 -17.12
C VAL A 459 -1.73 -21.57 -16.59
N LEU A 460 -2.79 -22.03 -17.26
CA LEU A 460 -3.48 -23.25 -16.88
C LEU A 460 -2.88 -24.46 -17.61
N THR A 461 -2.64 -25.54 -16.87
CA THR A 461 -2.35 -26.84 -17.47
C THR A 461 -3.59 -27.39 -18.18
N PRO A 462 -3.46 -28.40 -19.08
CA PRO A 462 -4.61 -29.04 -19.66
C PRO A 462 -5.60 -29.66 -18.66
N ASP A 463 -5.11 -30.02 -17.47
CA ASP A 463 -5.89 -30.56 -16.37
C ASP A 463 -6.55 -29.47 -15.49
N GLY A 464 -6.31 -28.17 -15.82
CA GLY A 464 -6.90 -27.03 -15.15
C GLY A 464 -6.14 -26.56 -13.90
N GLU A 465 -4.93 -27.04 -13.66
CA GLU A 465 -4.05 -26.59 -12.61
C GLU A 465 -3.42 -25.22 -12.98
N ALA A 466 -3.44 -24.28 -12.06
CA ALA A 466 -2.93 -22.92 -12.28
C ALA A 466 -1.45 -22.81 -11.88
N ILE A 467 -0.60 -22.44 -12.85
CA ILE A 467 0.83 -22.20 -12.63
C ILE A 467 1.10 -20.72 -12.84
N ALA A 468 1.65 -20.07 -11.81
CA ALA A 468 2.07 -18.68 -11.86
C ALA A 468 3.47 -18.59 -12.49
N LEU A 469 3.64 -17.67 -13.42
CA LEU A 469 4.90 -17.40 -14.11
C LEU A 469 5.13 -15.88 -14.18
N PRO A 470 6.37 -15.42 -14.20
CA PRO A 470 6.67 -14.02 -14.47
C PRO A 470 6.06 -13.56 -15.82
N ALA A 471 5.58 -12.30 -15.87
CA ALA A 471 5.16 -11.72 -17.13
C ALA A 471 6.33 -11.69 -18.12
N GLY A 472 6.07 -12.06 -19.37
CA GLY A 472 7.12 -12.25 -20.36
C GLY A 472 7.65 -13.68 -20.47
N SER A 473 7.21 -14.58 -19.58
CA SER A 473 7.55 -16.00 -19.66
C SER A 473 7.10 -16.66 -20.96
N THR A 474 7.82 -17.67 -21.36
CA THR A 474 7.64 -18.45 -22.57
C THR A 474 7.12 -19.85 -22.25
N PRO A 475 6.71 -20.67 -23.25
CA PRO A 475 6.39 -22.07 -23.05
C PRO A 475 7.53 -22.90 -22.43
N VAL A 476 8.78 -22.49 -22.60
CA VAL A 476 9.92 -23.16 -21.98
C VAL A 476 9.91 -22.92 -20.48
N ASP A 477 9.69 -21.67 -20.04
CA ASP A 477 9.60 -21.32 -18.63
C ASP A 477 8.44 -22.07 -17.95
N PHE A 478 7.30 -22.19 -18.66
CA PHE A 478 6.17 -22.99 -18.19
C PHE A 478 6.52 -24.47 -18.02
N ALA A 479 7.24 -25.05 -18.97
CA ALA A 479 7.62 -26.46 -18.93
C ALA A 479 8.57 -26.74 -17.74
N TYR A 480 9.54 -25.87 -17.48
CA TYR A 480 10.44 -25.98 -16.33
C TYR A 480 9.69 -25.73 -15.00
N ALA A 481 8.70 -24.87 -14.98
CA ALA A 481 7.87 -24.63 -13.79
C ALA A 481 7.03 -25.88 -13.40
N ILE A 482 6.70 -26.75 -14.37
CA ILE A 482 6.03 -28.03 -14.09
C ILE A 482 7.05 -29.03 -13.53
N HIS A 483 8.13 -29.29 -14.25
CA HIS A 483 9.21 -30.20 -13.86
C HIS A 483 10.40 -30.07 -14.80
N SER A 484 11.64 -30.19 -14.26
CA SER A 484 12.88 -30.10 -15.05
C SER A 484 12.90 -31.07 -16.25
N GLU A 485 12.44 -32.32 -16.06
CA GLU A 485 12.36 -33.28 -17.17
C GLU A 485 11.39 -32.85 -18.29
N VAL A 486 10.32 -32.15 -17.96
CA VAL A 486 9.39 -31.60 -18.95
C VAL A 486 10.06 -30.47 -19.70
N GLY A 487 10.75 -29.57 -18.98
CA GLY A 487 11.55 -28.48 -19.56
C GLY A 487 12.59 -29.00 -20.55
N ASP A 488 13.43 -29.96 -20.11
CA ASP A 488 14.54 -30.54 -20.90
C ASP A 488 14.07 -31.25 -22.17
N ARG A 489 12.83 -31.80 -22.16
CA ARG A 489 12.24 -32.54 -23.29
C ARG A 489 11.27 -31.73 -24.14
N THR A 490 11.09 -30.44 -23.84
CA THR A 490 10.14 -29.58 -24.56
C THR A 490 10.63 -29.27 -25.97
N VAL A 491 9.96 -29.80 -26.98
CA VAL A 491 10.27 -29.57 -28.41
C VAL A 491 9.22 -28.73 -29.13
N GLY A 492 8.08 -28.48 -28.48
CA GLY A 492 7.00 -27.65 -29.02
C GLY A 492 5.94 -27.36 -27.95
N ALA A 493 5.14 -26.35 -28.17
CA ALA A 493 4.10 -25.93 -27.24
C ALA A 493 2.79 -25.61 -27.94
N LYS A 494 1.67 -25.84 -27.24
CA LYS A 494 0.32 -25.51 -27.69
C LYS A 494 -0.30 -24.55 -26.65
N VAL A 495 -0.56 -23.31 -27.06
CA VAL A 495 -1.17 -22.28 -26.20
C VAL A 495 -2.56 -21.97 -26.73
N ASN A 496 -3.56 -22.02 -25.86
CA ASN A 496 -4.97 -21.79 -26.23
C ASN A 496 -5.42 -22.60 -27.47
N GLY A 497 -4.95 -23.86 -27.56
CA GLY A 497 -5.29 -24.76 -28.66
C GLY A 497 -4.49 -24.56 -29.94
N ARG A 498 -3.53 -23.61 -30.01
CA ARG A 498 -2.70 -23.32 -31.21
C ARG A 498 -1.24 -23.66 -30.94
N LEU A 499 -0.58 -24.29 -31.90
CA LEU A 499 0.88 -24.50 -31.87
C LEU A 499 1.58 -23.14 -31.95
N VAL A 500 2.52 -22.90 -31.05
CA VAL A 500 3.31 -21.68 -31.00
C VAL A 500 4.80 -22.01 -30.91
N PRO A 501 5.69 -21.14 -31.40
CA PRO A 501 7.12 -21.22 -31.18
C PRO A 501 7.47 -21.18 -29.68
N LEU A 502 8.55 -21.88 -29.27
CA LEU A 502 8.96 -21.95 -27.87
C LEU A 502 9.37 -20.60 -27.26
N HIS A 503 9.75 -19.62 -28.08
CA HIS A 503 10.09 -18.27 -27.66
C HIS A 503 8.90 -17.31 -27.64
N THR A 504 7.68 -17.78 -27.86
CA THR A 504 6.47 -16.96 -27.82
C THR A 504 6.21 -16.53 -26.37
N VAL A 505 6.04 -15.22 -26.15
CA VAL A 505 5.63 -14.70 -24.83
C VAL A 505 4.20 -15.17 -24.55
N LEU A 506 4.00 -15.77 -23.39
CA LEU A 506 2.69 -16.20 -22.90
C LEU A 506 1.82 -14.99 -22.55
N PRO A 507 0.52 -15.00 -22.94
CA PRO A 507 -0.38 -13.86 -22.81
C PRO A 507 -0.85 -13.61 -21.35
#